data_63360f628cf351274c6c2c443a6317a6
#
_entry.id   63360f628cf351274c6c2c443a6317a6
#
_cell.length_a   1.000
_cell.length_b   1.000
_cell.length_c   1.000
_cell.angle_alpha   90.00
_cell.angle_beta   90.00
_cell.angle_gamma   90.00
#
_symmetry.space_group_name_H-M   'P 1'
#
loop_
_entity.id
_entity.type
_entity.pdbx_description
1 polymer ?
#
loop_
_entity_poly.entity_id
_entity_poly.type
_entity_poly.pdbx_seq_one_letter_code
_entity_poly.pdbx_strand_id
1 'polypeptide(L)'
;MLTERLSIFIDAQNFYNGARRAFFTNQDSHVCGQFDPVSLGTLICSRPPADAVRSLEQVRIYTGRPDASKEPRTYAAHMRQCAAWESKGAIVIARALRYPAGWPETKPQQKGVDVALAIDFVTMAIDGQYDVGVIASTDTDLKPALEYVWRKLSTTRRVEVTNWTGSTVQRRLSVPGASIWCYWLKREDYDSIADPTDYNL
;
A
#
# COMPACT_ATOMS: atom_id res chain seq x y z
N MET A 1 -9.42 -10.60 -26.10
CA MET A 1 -8.42 -9.79 -25.37
C MET A 1 -7.82 -10.65 -24.29
N LEU A 2 -6.50 -10.59 -24.08
CA LEU A 2 -5.88 -11.27 -22.94
C LEU A 2 -6.21 -10.48 -21.65
N THR A 3 -6.58 -11.19 -20.59
CA THR A 3 -6.81 -10.59 -19.28
C THR A 3 -5.48 -10.29 -18.62
N GLU A 4 -5.23 -9.02 -18.24
CA GLU A 4 -4.02 -8.62 -17.52
C GLU A 4 -4.15 -8.97 -16.04
N ARG A 5 -3.15 -9.65 -15.47
CA ARG A 5 -3.07 -9.99 -14.04
C ARG A 5 -2.52 -8.77 -13.29
N LEU A 6 -3.31 -8.22 -12.39
CA LEU A 6 -2.92 -7.07 -11.58
C LEU A 6 -2.53 -7.51 -10.18
N SER A 7 -1.34 -7.10 -9.73
CA SER A 7 -0.94 -7.20 -8.32
C SER A 7 -0.71 -5.81 -7.73
N ILE A 8 -1.24 -5.59 -6.51
CA ILE A 8 -1.08 -4.32 -5.79
C ILE A 8 -0.17 -4.50 -4.58
N PHE A 9 0.76 -3.55 -4.41
CA PHE A 9 1.78 -3.51 -3.36
C PHE A 9 1.54 -2.26 -2.50
N ILE A 10 1.08 -2.46 -1.28
CA ILE A 10 0.55 -1.40 -0.42
C ILE A 10 1.49 -1.15 0.76
N ASP A 11 2.04 0.05 0.86
CA ASP A 11 2.67 0.55 2.07
C ASP A 11 1.56 0.97 3.05
N ALA A 12 1.27 0.13 4.03
CA ALA A 12 0.13 0.30 4.93
C ALA A 12 0.16 1.65 5.66
N GLN A 13 1.31 2.01 6.23
CA GLN A 13 1.43 3.23 7.03
C GLN A 13 1.40 4.49 6.16
N ASN A 14 2.11 4.48 5.03
CA ASN A 14 2.13 5.62 4.11
C ASN A 14 0.72 5.88 3.56
N PHE A 15 0.02 4.82 3.17
CA PHE A 15 -1.30 4.91 2.57
C PHE A 15 -2.36 5.31 3.59
N TYR A 16 -2.35 4.74 4.81
CA TYR A 16 -3.18 5.17 5.94
C TYR A 16 -2.97 6.66 6.27
N ASN A 17 -1.71 7.08 6.46
CA ASN A 17 -1.39 8.47 6.73
C ASN A 17 -1.79 9.40 5.58
N GLY A 18 -1.71 8.90 4.35
CA GLY A 18 -2.19 9.59 3.15
C GLY A 18 -3.68 9.90 3.21
N ALA A 19 -4.51 8.89 3.52
CA ALA A 19 -5.95 9.05 3.68
C ALA A 19 -6.30 10.04 4.79
N ARG A 20 -5.63 9.93 5.94
CA ARG A 20 -5.81 10.87 7.05
C ARG A 20 -5.53 12.32 6.64
N ARG A 21 -4.40 12.56 5.97
CA ARG A 21 -4.06 13.92 5.50
C ARG A 21 -5.01 14.45 4.42
N ALA A 22 -5.55 13.56 3.60
CA ALA A 22 -6.44 13.96 2.52
C ALA A 22 -7.86 14.29 2.98
N PHE A 23 -8.40 13.54 3.95
CA PHE A 23 -9.84 13.52 4.23
C PHE A 23 -10.22 13.79 5.68
N PHE A 24 -9.27 13.81 6.61
CA PHE A 24 -9.53 13.89 8.05
C PHE A 24 -8.66 14.94 8.74
N THR A 25 -9.03 15.25 9.97
CA THR A 25 -8.30 16.16 10.86
C THR A 25 -7.59 15.39 11.98
N ASN A 26 -6.76 16.06 12.75
CA ASN A 26 -6.09 15.46 13.91
C ASN A 26 -7.06 15.14 15.07
N GLN A 27 -8.31 15.66 15.03
CA GLN A 27 -9.34 15.39 16.04
C GLN A 27 -10.15 14.14 15.72
N ASP A 28 -10.09 13.66 14.47
CA ASP A 28 -10.81 12.45 14.06
C ASP A 28 -10.16 11.19 14.66
N SER A 29 -11.00 10.19 14.94
CA SER A 29 -10.57 8.91 15.49
C SER A 29 -9.41 8.28 14.70
N HIS A 30 -8.58 7.49 15.39
CA HIS A 30 -7.52 6.71 14.76
C HIS A 30 -8.04 5.67 13.75
N VAL A 31 -9.32 5.28 13.84
CA VAL A 31 -9.97 4.41 12.85
C VAL A 31 -10.13 5.13 11.50
N CYS A 32 -10.31 6.46 11.52
CA CYS A 32 -10.37 7.25 10.30
C CYS A 32 -9.04 7.19 9.54
N GLY A 33 -9.09 6.82 8.29
CA GLY A 33 -7.94 6.54 7.43
C GLY A 33 -7.65 5.05 7.25
N GLN A 34 -8.23 4.16 8.07
CA GLN A 34 -8.14 2.72 7.85
C GLN A 34 -8.92 2.34 6.59
N PHE A 35 -8.45 1.33 5.90
CA PHE A 35 -9.04 0.84 4.65
C PHE A 35 -8.87 -0.67 4.54
N ASP A 36 -9.74 -1.28 3.76
CA ASP A 36 -9.65 -2.68 3.40
C ASP A 36 -8.73 -2.84 2.18
N PRO A 37 -7.59 -3.55 2.27
CA PRO A 37 -6.64 -3.66 1.18
C PRO A 37 -7.18 -4.46 -0.01
N VAL A 38 -8.05 -5.44 0.22
CA VAL A 38 -8.64 -6.25 -0.86
C VAL A 38 -9.68 -5.44 -1.63
N SER A 39 -10.49 -4.67 -0.91
CA SER A 39 -11.43 -3.73 -1.53
C SER A 39 -10.71 -2.66 -2.34
N LEU A 40 -9.56 -2.15 -1.86
CA LEU A 40 -8.71 -1.24 -2.64
C LEU A 40 -8.20 -1.89 -3.92
N GLY A 41 -7.66 -3.10 -3.84
CA GLY A 41 -7.20 -3.85 -5.02
C GLY A 41 -8.32 -4.08 -6.04
N THR A 42 -9.51 -4.45 -5.56
CA THR A 42 -10.70 -4.66 -6.39
C THR A 42 -11.14 -3.36 -7.07
N LEU A 43 -11.17 -2.26 -6.33
CA LEU A 43 -11.51 -0.93 -6.86
C LEU A 43 -10.58 -0.52 -7.99
N ILE A 44 -9.26 -0.67 -7.81
CA ILE A 44 -8.26 -0.34 -8.82
C ILE A 44 -8.39 -1.28 -10.03
N CYS A 45 -8.56 -2.57 -9.80
CA CYS A 45 -8.72 -3.57 -10.85
C CYS A 45 -9.95 -3.29 -11.73
N SER A 46 -11.03 -2.75 -11.16
CA SER A 46 -12.27 -2.40 -11.89
C SER A 46 -12.17 -1.14 -12.74
N ARG A 47 -11.07 -0.38 -12.65
CA ARG A 47 -10.89 0.92 -13.33
C ARG A 47 -9.62 0.94 -14.20
N PRO A 48 -9.42 -0.01 -15.12
CA PRO A 48 -8.22 -0.04 -15.94
C PRO A 48 -8.15 1.21 -16.83
N PRO A 49 -6.94 1.71 -17.13
CA PRO A 49 -6.79 2.70 -18.18
C PRO A 49 -7.11 2.07 -19.53
N ALA A 50 -7.86 2.76 -20.38
CA ALA A 50 -8.36 2.27 -21.68
C ALA A 50 -9.26 1.01 -21.54
N ASP A 51 -9.40 0.24 -22.62
CA ASP A 51 -10.30 -0.92 -22.70
C ASP A 51 -9.65 -2.24 -22.22
N ALA A 52 -8.69 -2.19 -21.31
CA ALA A 52 -8.04 -3.37 -20.78
C ALA A 52 -8.98 -4.17 -19.86
N VAL A 53 -8.95 -5.49 -19.98
CA VAL A 53 -9.65 -6.41 -19.05
C VAL A 53 -8.62 -6.91 -18.04
N ARG A 54 -8.96 -6.85 -16.74
CA ARG A 54 -8.04 -7.20 -15.66
C ARG A 54 -8.64 -8.20 -14.68
N SER A 55 -7.76 -9.00 -14.09
CA SER A 55 -8.05 -9.83 -12.93
C SER A 55 -7.13 -9.42 -11.79
N LEU A 56 -7.68 -9.34 -10.58
CA LEU A 56 -6.88 -9.10 -9.37
C LEU A 56 -6.17 -10.40 -9.00
N GLU A 57 -4.84 -10.40 -9.12
CA GLU A 57 -4.00 -11.58 -8.85
C GLU A 57 -3.57 -11.64 -7.39
N GLN A 58 -3.00 -10.56 -6.88
CA GLN A 58 -2.53 -10.49 -5.49
C GLN A 58 -2.72 -9.10 -4.91
N VAL A 59 -3.07 -9.09 -3.62
CA VAL A 59 -3.03 -7.90 -2.77
C VAL A 59 -1.98 -8.14 -1.70
N ARG A 60 -0.89 -7.38 -1.75
CA ARG A 60 0.24 -7.48 -0.82
C ARG A 60 0.33 -6.21 0.00
N ILE A 61 0.28 -6.34 1.33
CA ILE A 61 0.33 -5.21 2.25
C ILE A 61 1.53 -5.32 3.18
N TYR A 62 2.33 -4.27 3.22
CA TYR A 62 3.59 -4.18 3.95
C TYR A 62 3.42 -3.29 5.16
N THR A 63 3.81 -3.77 6.34
CA THR A 63 3.56 -3.06 7.61
C THR A 63 4.65 -3.30 8.64
N GLY A 64 4.78 -2.38 9.59
CA GLY A 64 5.63 -2.54 10.76
C GLY A 64 4.90 -3.24 11.90
N ARG A 65 5.47 -4.31 12.46
CA ARG A 65 4.91 -5.07 13.57
C ARG A 65 5.49 -4.59 14.89
N PRO A 66 4.68 -4.12 15.84
CA PRO A 66 5.12 -3.80 17.20
C PRO A 66 5.74 -5.01 17.93
N ASP A 67 6.51 -4.74 18.96
CA ASP A 67 7.07 -5.79 19.84
C ASP A 67 6.07 -6.08 20.98
N ALA A 68 5.71 -7.34 21.13
CA ALA A 68 4.74 -7.79 22.14
C ALA A 68 5.17 -7.51 23.59
N SER A 69 6.48 -7.49 23.85
CA SER A 69 7.00 -7.19 25.19
C SER A 69 7.03 -5.71 25.51
N LYS A 70 7.11 -4.84 24.48
CA LYS A 70 7.20 -3.38 24.64
C LYS A 70 5.85 -2.69 24.50
N GLU A 71 5.05 -3.13 23.55
CA GLU A 71 3.75 -2.56 23.22
C GLU A 71 2.68 -3.64 23.07
N PRO A 72 2.33 -4.39 24.14
CA PRO A 72 1.46 -5.57 24.06
C PRO A 72 0.06 -5.25 23.50
N ARG A 73 -0.51 -4.09 23.81
CA ARG A 73 -1.83 -3.69 23.29
C ARG A 73 -1.76 -3.38 21.81
N THR A 74 -0.78 -2.56 21.39
CA THR A 74 -0.57 -2.21 19.98
C THR A 74 -0.24 -3.44 19.14
N TYR A 75 0.57 -4.36 19.70
CA TYR A 75 0.85 -5.66 19.08
C TYR A 75 -0.43 -6.47 18.86
N ALA A 76 -1.27 -6.61 19.90
CA ALA A 76 -2.51 -7.37 19.81
C ALA A 76 -3.48 -6.76 18.76
N ALA A 77 -3.63 -5.44 18.75
CA ALA A 77 -4.43 -4.73 17.75
C ALA A 77 -3.90 -4.97 16.33
N HIS A 78 -2.59 -4.84 16.15
CA HIS A 78 -1.93 -5.09 14.87
C HIS A 78 -2.16 -6.54 14.38
N MET A 79 -2.04 -7.52 15.27
CA MET A 79 -2.28 -8.92 14.90
C MET A 79 -3.74 -9.18 14.49
N ARG A 80 -4.72 -8.55 15.18
CA ARG A 80 -6.14 -8.64 14.78
C ARG A 80 -6.38 -8.03 13.40
N GLN A 81 -5.80 -6.87 13.14
CA GLN A 81 -5.90 -6.21 11.85
C GLN A 81 -5.26 -7.04 10.72
N CYS A 82 -4.07 -7.57 10.93
CA CYS A 82 -3.42 -8.45 9.96
C CYS A 82 -4.28 -9.68 9.66
N ALA A 83 -4.80 -10.35 10.70
CA ALA A 83 -5.68 -11.51 10.54
C ALA A 83 -6.98 -11.17 9.76
N ALA A 84 -7.55 -9.98 10.00
CA ALA A 84 -8.70 -9.51 9.24
C ALA A 84 -8.38 -9.31 7.75
N TRP A 85 -7.22 -8.74 7.42
CA TRP A 85 -6.77 -8.59 6.03
C TRP A 85 -6.50 -9.94 5.36
N GLU A 86 -5.81 -10.84 6.06
CA GLU A 86 -5.51 -12.19 5.56
C GLU A 86 -6.77 -13.02 5.33
N SER A 87 -7.76 -12.91 6.22
CA SER A 87 -9.06 -13.60 6.07
C SER A 87 -9.82 -13.20 4.81
N LYS A 88 -9.55 -11.99 4.27
CA LYS A 88 -10.12 -11.48 3.01
C LYS A 88 -9.26 -11.79 1.80
N GLY A 89 -8.09 -12.42 1.98
CA GLY A 89 -7.21 -12.83 0.89
C GLY A 89 -6.01 -11.91 0.64
N ALA A 90 -5.74 -10.94 1.52
CA ALA A 90 -4.50 -10.16 1.42
C ALA A 90 -3.29 -10.98 1.92
N ILE A 91 -2.13 -10.76 1.31
CA ILE A 91 -0.85 -11.29 1.78
C ILE A 91 -0.20 -10.21 2.62
N VAL A 92 -0.05 -10.45 3.92
CA VAL A 92 0.53 -9.50 4.87
C VAL A 92 2.02 -9.76 5.07
N ILE A 93 2.83 -8.77 4.81
CA ILE A 93 4.28 -8.79 5.02
C ILE A 93 4.63 -7.84 6.17
N ALA A 94 4.79 -8.39 7.38
CA ALA A 94 5.08 -7.63 8.59
C ALA A 94 6.55 -7.69 8.97
N ARG A 95 7.20 -6.53 9.14
CA ARG A 95 8.59 -6.39 9.61
C ARG A 95 8.60 -5.85 11.02
N ALA A 96 9.41 -6.45 11.92
CA ALA A 96 9.53 -5.97 13.30
C ALA A 96 9.96 -4.49 13.34
N LEU A 97 9.29 -3.68 14.16
CA LEU A 97 9.69 -2.30 14.42
C LEU A 97 11.04 -2.27 15.12
N ARG A 98 11.85 -1.27 14.80
CA ARG A 98 13.10 -0.99 15.52
C ARG A 98 12.84 0.00 16.64
N TYR A 99 13.10 -0.42 17.87
CA TYR A 99 13.00 0.41 19.05
C TYR A 99 14.36 1.07 19.34
N PRO A 100 14.44 2.42 19.36
CA PRO A 100 15.66 3.13 19.70
C PRO A 100 15.99 3.00 21.20
N ALA A 101 17.24 3.32 21.57
CA ALA A 101 17.66 3.30 22.97
C ALA A 101 16.86 4.29 23.86
N GLY A 102 16.32 5.36 23.29
CA GLY A 102 15.46 6.32 23.99
C GLY A 102 13.96 5.95 24.02
N TRP A 103 13.60 4.69 23.79
CA TRP A 103 12.23 4.22 23.99
C TRP A 103 11.88 4.22 25.50
N PRO A 104 10.67 4.66 25.95
CA PRO A 104 9.48 5.00 25.17
C PRO A 104 9.39 6.46 24.71
N GLU A 105 10.29 7.35 25.10
CA GLU A 105 10.26 8.78 24.75
C GLU A 105 10.45 8.97 23.22
N THR A 106 11.25 8.12 22.61
CA THR A 106 11.45 8.10 21.16
C THR A 106 10.65 7.00 20.51
N LYS A 107 9.78 7.36 19.56
CA LYS A 107 8.91 6.39 18.88
C LYS A 107 9.69 5.32 18.12
N PRO A 108 9.17 4.08 18.06
CA PRO A 108 9.75 3.03 17.24
C PRO A 108 9.66 3.39 15.75
N GLN A 109 10.58 2.84 14.98
CA GLN A 109 10.74 3.14 13.56
C GLN A 109 10.47 1.89 12.72
N GLN A 110 9.80 2.07 11.58
CA GLN A 110 9.78 1.05 10.55
C GLN A 110 11.14 0.99 9.85
N LYS A 111 11.69 -0.21 9.72
CA LYS A 111 12.91 -0.44 8.95
C LYS A 111 12.76 -1.63 8.03
N GLY A 112 13.03 -1.39 6.75
CA GLY A 112 13.02 -2.40 5.71
C GLY A 112 11.62 -2.85 5.27
N VAL A 113 10.56 -2.11 5.60
CA VAL A 113 9.21 -2.32 5.08
C VAL A 113 9.17 -1.94 3.61
N ASP A 114 9.64 -0.75 3.28
CA ASP A 114 9.85 -0.19 1.96
C ASP A 114 10.78 -1.07 1.10
N VAL A 115 11.90 -1.53 1.69
CA VAL A 115 12.83 -2.44 1.02
C VAL A 115 12.16 -3.78 0.69
N ALA A 116 11.37 -4.36 1.61
CA ALA A 116 10.65 -5.61 1.34
C ALA A 116 9.63 -5.42 0.20
N LEU A 117 8.88 -4.32 0.20
CA LEU A 117 7.97 -3.97 -0.88
C LEU A 117 8.71 -3.84 -2.22
N ALA A 118 9.82 -3.09 -2.23
CA ALA A 118 10.61 -2.87 -3.43
C ALA A 118 11.17 -4.17 -4.01
N ILE A 119 11.69 -5.07 -3.16
CA ILE A 119 12.23 -6.38 -3.57
C ILE A 119 11.13 -7.22 -4.18
N ASP A 120 9.99 -7.39 -3.49
CA ASP A 120 8.88 -8.19 -3.99
C ASP A 120 8.34 -7.62 -5.31
N PHE A 121 8.17 -6.30 -5.39
CA PHE A 121 7.71 -5.64 -6.62
C PHE A 121 8.60 -5.95 -7.83
N VAL A 122 9.93 -5.89 -7.65
CA VAL A 122 10.89 -6.14 -8.74
C VAL A 122 11.01 -7.62 -9.07
N THR A 123 11.16 -8.49 -8.06
CA THR A 123 11.35 -9.93 -8.28
C THR A 123 10.12 -10.57 -8.90
N MET A 124 8.92 -10.23 -8.43
CA MET A 124 7.67 -10.71 -9.00
C MET A 124 7.47 -10.24 -10.45
N ALA A 125 7.94 -9.04 -10.82
CA ALA A 125 7.96 -8.58 -12.21
C ALA A 125 8.88 -9.43 -13.08
N ILE A 126 10.09 -9.72 -12.60
CA ILE A 126 11.08 -10.55 -13.28
C ILE A 126 10.52 -11.96 -13.49
N ASP A 127 9.94 -12.55 -12.44
CA ASP A 127 9.39 -13.90 -12.44
C ASP A 127 8.05 -14.03 -13.20
N GLY A 128 7.51 -12.92 -13.70
CA GLY A 128 6.25 -12.95 -14.46
C GLY A 128 5.02 -13.25 -13.62
N GLN A 129 5.04 -12.91 -12.33
CA GLN A 129 3.93 -13.19 -11.42
C GLN A 129 2.78 -12.18 -11.56
N TYR A 130 2.98 -11.06 -12.24
CA TYR A 130 1.94 -10.12 -12.64
C TYR A 130 2.23 -9.49 -14.00
N ASP A 131 1.20 -8.95 -14.64
CA ASP A 131 1.31 -8.18 -15.87
C ASP A 131 1.28 -6.67 -15.58
N VAL A 132 0.52 -6.28 -14.54
CA VAL A 132 0.40 -4.91 -14.04
C VAL A 132 0.74 -4.88 -12.56
N GLY A 133 1.78 -4.15 -12.19
CA GLY A 133 2.15 -3.89 -10.80
C GLY A 133 1.73 -2.48 -10.37
N VAL A 134 0.92 -2.37 -9.31
CA VAL A 134 0.47 -1.09 -8.75
C VAL A 134 1.12 -0.85 -7.41
N ILE A 135 1.81 0.29 -7.24
CA ILE A 135 2.34 0.72 -5.94
C ILE A 135 1.37 1.73 -5.29
N ALA A 136 0.89 1.40 -4.09
CA ALA A 136 0.09 2.27 -3.24
C ALA A 136 0.97 2.89 -2.14
N SER A 137 1.72 3.91 -2.51
CA SER A 137 2.58 4.71 -1.64
C SER A 137 3.02 6.00 -2.35
N THR A 138 3.40 7.00 -1.58
CA THR A 138 4.06 8.23 -2.07
C THR A 138 5.53 8.30 -1.67
N ASP A 139 6.05 7.25 -1.05
CA ASP A 139 7.43 7.21 -0.59
C ASP A 139 8.41 7.17 -1.76
N THR A 140 9.27 8.17 -1.80
CA THR A 140 10.25 8.33 -2.89
C THR A 140 11.33 7.26 -2.88
N ASP A 141 11.53 6.55 -1.78
CA ASP A 141 12.49 5.47 -1.67
C ASP A 141 12.09 4.24 -2.53
N LEU A 142 10.82 4.18 -2.94
CA LEU A 142 10.32 3.18 -3.89
C LEU A 142 10.56 3.51 -5.37
N LYS A 143 11.01 4.75 -5.69
CA LYS A 143 11.28 5.15 -7.09
C LYS A 143 12.28 4.23 -7.81
N PRO A 144 13.39 3.81 -7.20
CA PRO A 144 14.34 2.92 -7.88
C PRO A 144 13.71 1.59 -8.34
N ALA A 145 12.80 1.01 -7.54
CA ALA A 145 12.09 -0.21 -7.90
C ALA A 145 11.13 0.02 -9.08
N LEU A 146 10.35 1.10 -9.02
CA LEU A 146 9.43 1.50 -10.08
C LEU A 146 10.19 1.76 -11.39
N GLU A 147 11.32 2.49 -11.31
CA GLU A 147 12.17 2.81 -12.44
C GLU A 147 12.81 1.57 -13.06
N TYR A 148 13.28 0.63 -12.25
CA TYR A 148 13.85 -0.62 -12.73
C TYR A 148 12.85 -1.42 -13.57
N VAL A 149 11.64 -1.66 -13.05
CA VAL A 149 10.61 -2.43 -13.77
C VAL A 149 10.21 -1.69 -15.05
N TRP A 150 9.99 -0.38 -14.98
CA TRP A 150 9.65 0.42 -16.15
C TRP A 150 10.75 0.38 -17.23
N ARG A 151 12.03 0.55 -16.87
CA ARG A 151 13.11 0.59 -17.85
C ARG A 151 13.47 -0.77 -18.42
N LYS A 152 13.41 -1.82 -17.60
CA LYS A 152 13.90 -3.15 -17.97
C LYS A 152 12.81 -4.09 -18.47
N LEU A 153 11.58 -3.91 -18.05
CA LEU A 153 10.50 -4.87 -18.28
C LEU A 153 9.26 -4.24 -18.92
N SER A 154 9.30 -2.98 -19.40
CA SER A 154 8.14 -2.26 -19.94
C SER A 154 7.50 -2.91 -21.19
N THR A 155 8.20 -3.82 -21.87
CA THR A 155 7.64 -4.58 -22.98
C THR A 155 6.72 -5.73 -22.54
N THR A 156 6.86 -6.17 -21.28
CA THR A 156 6.13 -7.31 -20.72
C THR A 156 5.40 -7.01 -19.42
N ARG A 157 5.73 -5.90 -18.77
CA ARG A 157 5.13 -5.49 -17.50
C ARG A 157 4.75 -4.01 -17.56
N ARG A 158 3.60 -3.69 -16.97
CA ARG A 158 3.15 -2.31 -16.77
C ARG A 158 3.30 -1.93 -15.31
N VAL A 159 3.74 -0.70 -15.06
CA VAL A 159 3.82 -0.13 -13.71
C VAL A 159 2.84 1.01 -13.57
N GLU A 160 2.10 1.01 -12.50
CA GLU A 160 1.08 2.01 -12.17
C GLU A 160 1.21 2.39 -10.69
N VAL A 161 0.62 3.50 -10.31
CA VAL A 161 0.64 3.97 -8.93
C VAL A 161 -0.74 4.42 -8.50
N THR A 162 -0.97 4.47 -7.20
CA THR A 162 -2.20 5.04 -6.65
C THR A 162 -1.91 5.92 -5.45
N ASN A 163 -2.70 6.96 -5.28
CA ASN A 163 -2.67 7.83 -4.11
C ASN A 163 -4.00 8.54 -3.92
N TRP A 164 -4.20 9.09 -2.72
CA TRP A 164 -5.35 9.87 -2.35
C TRP A 164 -5.29 11.29 -2.93
N THR A 165 -6.42 11.80 -3.38
CA THR A 165 -6.57 13.18 -3.83
C THR A 165 -7.13 14.02 -2.68
N GLY A 166 -6.26 14.78 -2.01
CA GLY A 166 -6.64 15.76 -0.99
C GLY A 166 -6.66 17.19 -1.53
N SER A 167 -7.11 18.13 -0.70
CA SER A 167 -7.38 19.51 -1.10
C SER A 167 -6.14 20.35 -1.43
N THR A 168 -4.94 19.98 -1.02
CA THR A 168 -3.80 20.90 -1.03
C THR A 168 -2.58 20.45 -1.83
N VAL A 169 -2.26 19.15 -1.90
CA VAL A 169 -1.08 18.65 -2.64
C VAL A 169 -1.32 17.29 -3.22
N GLN A 170 -1.35 17.20 -4.55
CA GLN A 170 -1.32 15.93 -5.26
C GLN A 170 0.12 15.47 -5.44
N ARG A 171 0.53 14.46 -4.68
CA ARG A 171 1.85 13.82 -4.83
C ARG A 171 1.65 12.41 -5.37
N ARG A 172 2.51 12.02 -6.30
CA ARG A 172 2.59 10.63 -6.79
C ARG A 172 4.03 10.22 -6.98
N LEU A 173 4.28 8.94 -6.94
CA LEU A 173 5.53 8.40 -7.44
C LEU A 173 5.58 8.63 -8.96
N SER A 174 6.74 9.03 -9.45
CA SER A 174 6.98 9.27 -10.87
C SER A 174 8.42 8.93 -11.22
N VAL A 175 8.63 8.50 -12.44
CA VAL A 175 9.95 8.25 -13.03
C VAL A 175 10.16 9.27 -14.14
N PRO A 176 11.29 9.97 -14.20
CA PRO A 176 11.58 10.91 -15.26
C PRO A 176 11.52 10.24 -16.65
N GLY A 177 10.77 10.86 -17.56
CA GLY A 177 10.58 10.34 -18.91
C GLY A 177 9.57 9.21 -19.06
N ALA A 178 8.96 8.75 -17.96
CA ALA A 178 7.93 7.71 -17.97
C ALA A 178 6.52 8.31 -17.86
N SER A 179 5.60 7.79 -18.67
CA SER A 179 4.17 8.03 -18.51
C SER A 179 3.57 6.92 -17.64
N ILE A 180 3.60 7.10 -16.31
CA ILE A 180 3.05 6.15 -15.35
C ILE A 180 1.62 6.57 -15.01
N TRP A 181 0.67 5.67 -15.19
CA TRP A 181 -0.71 5.90 -14.81
C TRP A 181 -0.84 6.01 -13.29
N CYS A 182 -1.66 6.97 -12.82
CA CYS A 182 -1.94 7.17 -11.40
C CYS A 182 -3.45 7.14 -11.16
N TYR A 183 -3.88 6.25 -10.28
CA TYR A 183 -5.23 6.27 -9.75
C TYR A 183 -5.32 7.32 -8.63
N TRP A 184 -5.99 8.41 -8.92
CA TRP A 184 -6.27 9.46 -7.96
C TRP A 184 -7.56 9.16 -7.22
N LEU A 185 -7.43 8.60 -6.02
CA LEU A 185 -8.57 8.20 -5.19
C LEU A 185 -9.15 9.39 -4.45
N LYS A 186 -10.44 9.59 -4.57
CA LYS A 186 -11.20 10.67 -3.95
C LYS A 186 -11.82 10.20 -2.62
N ARG A 187 -12.54 11.10 -1.96
CA ARG A 187 -13.26 10.82 -0.72
C ARG A 187 -14.28 9.68 -0.90
N GLU A 188 -15.02 9.69 -1.99
CA GLU A 188 -16.03 8.66 -2.28
C GLU A 188 -15.38 7.27 -2.46
N ASP A 189 -14.17 7.23 -3.03
CA ASP A 189 -13.40 6.00 -3.16
C ASP A 189 -12.98 5.47 -1.78
N TYR A 190 -12.49 6.38 -0.91
CA TYR A 190 -12.16 6.03 0.47
C TYR A 190 -13.38 5.48 1.21
N ASP A 191 -14.52 6.17 1.14
CA ASP A 191 -15.73 5.77 1.84
C ASP A 191 -16.22 4.38 1.40
N SER A 192 -15.97 3.98 0.15
CA SER A 192 -16.34 2.66 -0.38
C SER A 192 -15.44 1.51 0.10
N ILE A 193 -14.23 1.81 0.59
CA ILE A 193 -13.24 0.82 1.04
C ILE A 193 -12.81 1.01 2.49
N ALA A 194 -13.42 1.96 3.21
CA ALA A 194 -13.08 2.25 4.60
C ALA A 194 -13.28 1.02 5.49
N ASP A 195 -12.34 0.81 6.41
CA ASP A 195 -12.47 -0.20 7.47
C ASP A 195 -12.80 0.50 8.79
N PRO A 196 -14.06 0.43 9.27
CA PRO A 196 -14.48 1.10 10.49
C PRO A 196 -14.13 0.34 11.77
N THR A 197 -13.43 -0.79 11.67
CA THR A 197 -13.14 -1.67 12.81
C THR A 197 -12.13 -1.02 13.77
N ASP A 198 -12.48 -0.92 15.05
CA ASP A 198 -11.51 -0.58 16.10
C ASP A 198 -10.80 -1.85 16.58
N TYR A 199 -9.61 -2.06 16.11
CA TYR A 199 -8.79 -3.21 16.49
C TYR A 199 -8.17 -3.12 17.88
N ASN A 200 -8.35 -2.01 18.63
CA ASN A 200 -7.88 -1.88 20.02
C ASN A 200 -8.86 -2.44 21.06
N LEU A 201 -10.06 -2.81 20.65
CA LEU A 201 -11.10 -3.37 21.51
C LEU A 201 -10.90 -4.86 21.81
#